data_b9ee54c380f20e4fa6b8a70ff8bbe624
#
_entry.id   b9ee54c380f20e4fa6b8a70ff8bbe624
#
_cell.length_a   1.000
_cell.length_b   1.000
_cell.length_c   1.000
_cell.angle_alpha   90.00
_cell.angle_beta   90.00
_cell.angle_gamma   90.00
#
_symmetry.space_group_name_H-M   'P 1'
#
loop_
_entity.id
_entity.type
_entity.pdbx_description
1 polymer ?
#
loop_
_entity_poly.entity_id
_entity_poly.type
_entity_poly.pdbx_seq_one_letter_code
_entity_poly.pdbx_strand_id
1 'polypeptide(L)'
;YRQEDWSANVTIFSGTPQVLERRDKGYRIWGCGFENCYVTDRLLMGVRLPKDELINIGILHGQLVGKSGRSEYNAITDEDIEKSGIDYLALGHVHKQTRVQRIGGTLFAYSGTTEGQGFDEDGIKGFYTGELSKQQLLRHELITEYVSTSRRRYYHVSVDITQARSRSEVVDMICRAAQSVAEDDAFCVLLTENRAEDNLYKITLIGDVCEEAAASVEELSARLAGKFY
;
A
#
# COMPACT_ATOMS: atom_id res chain seq x y z
N TYR A 1 -5.04 14.27 -15.54
CA TYR A 1 -5.53 15.05 -14.38
C TYR A 1 -5.50 16.56 -14.59
N ARG A 2 -4.46 17.12 -15.23
CA ARG A 2 -4.30 18.58 -15.41
C ARG A 2 -5.29 19.20 -16.40
N GLN A 3 -5.97 18.39 -17.19
CA GLN A 3 -6.93 18.84 -18.23
C GLN A 3 -8.40 18.71 -17.78
N GLU A 4 -8.62 18.20 -16.58
CA GLU A 4 -9.94 18.01 -16.02
C GLU A 4 -10.41 19.27 -15.28
N ASP A 5 -11.66 19.60 -15.40
CA ASP A 5 -12.31 20.66 -14.60
C ASP A 5 -12.62 20.13 -13.20
N TRP A 6 -11.66 20.30 -12.29
CA TRP A 6 -11.83 19.91 -10.91
C TRP A 6 -12.67 20.92 -10.13
N SER A 7 -13.48 20.42 -9.21
CA SER A 7 -14.25 21.29 -8.30
C SER A 7 -13.33 22.16 -7.42
N ALA A 8 -13.84 23.32 -6.98
CA ALA A 8 -13.05 24.32 -6.25
C ALA A 8 -12.43 23.84 -4.93
N ASN A 9 -12.87 22.69 -4.40
CA ASN A 9 -12.32 22.08 -3.19
C ASN A 9 -11.18 21.09 -3.49
N VAL A 10 -10.81 20.90 -4.74
CA VAL A 10 -9.69 20.04 -5.16
C VAL A 10 -8.47 20.90 -5.47
N THR A 11 -7.32 20.53 -4.90
CA THR A 11 -6.03 21.16 -5.20
C THR A 11 -5.10 20.11 -5.76
N ILE A 12 -4.57 20.35 -6.96
CA ILE A 12 -3.58 19.49 -7.61
C ILE A 12 -2.23 20.18 -7.54
N PHE A 13 -1.27 19.58 -6.83
CA PHE A 13 0.09 20.08 -6.79
C PHE A 13 0.80 19.86 -8.12
N SER A 14 1.47 20.90 -8.61
CA SER A 14 2.29 20.85 -9.84
C SER A 14 3.72 20.37 -9.53
N GLY A 15 4.59 20.35 -10.55
CA GLY A 15 6.01 20.01 -10.40
C GLY A 15 6.85 21.05 -9.62
N THR A 16 6.28 22.18 -9.24
CA THR A 16 6.90 23.12 -8.31
C THR A 16 6.31 22.98 -6.91
N PRO A 17 7.13 23.04 -5.84
CA PRO A 17 6.63 22.98 -4.47
C PRO A 17 5.59 24.06 -4.18
N GLN A 18 4.50 23.68 -3.57
CA GLN A 18 3.38 24.57 -3.22
C GLN A 18 2.99 24.37 -1.76
N VAL A 19 2.40 25.40 -1.18
CA VAL A 19 1.86 25.39 0.18
C VAL A 19 0.40 25.85 0.15
N LEU A 20 -0.48 25.03 0.67
CA LEU A 20 -1.87 25.38 0.94
C LEU A 20 -2.05 25.56 2.45
N GLU A 21 -2.34 26.78 2.89
CA GLU A 21 -2.53 27.10 4.30
C GLU A 21 -4.01 27.33 4.62
N ARG A 22 -4.50 26.64 5.64
CA ARG A 22 -5.87 26.75 6.16
C ARG A 22 -5.81 27.06 7.65
N ARG A 23 -5.53 28.33 7.97
CA ARG A 23 -5.47 28.82 9.35
C ARG A 23 -6.78 28.65 10.09
N ASP A 24 -7.89 28.83 9.40
CA ASP A 24 -9.24 28.60 9.91
C ASP A 24 -9.49 27.16 10.39
N LYS A 25 -8.69 26.20 9.89
CA LYS A 25 -8.78 24.77 10.22
C LYS A 25 -7.53 24.24 10.95
N GLY A 26 -6.52 25.07 11.17
CA GLY A 26 -5.34 24.72 11.95
C GLY A 26 -4.32 23.86 11.23
N TYR A 27 -4.27 23.85 9.89
CA TYR A 27 -3.29 23.04 9.16
C TYR A 27 -2.67 23.78 7.96
N ARG A 28 -1.53 23.25 7.53
CA ARG A 28 -0.80 23.63 6.31
C ARG A 28 -0.46 22.33 5.55
N ILE A 29 -0.71 22.32 4.24
CA ILE A 29 -0.33 21.21 3.36
C ILE A 29 0.79 21.69 2.44
N TRP A 30 1.92 21.02 2.46
CA TRP A 30 3.00 21.16 1.51
C TRP A 30 2.94 19.99 0.53
N GLY A 31 3.12 20.25 -0.76
CA GLY A 31 3.14 19.23 -1.77
C GLY A 31 3.89 19.62 -3.02
N CYS A 32 4.36 18.62 -3.75
CA CYS A 32 5.00 18.76 -5.04
C CYS A 32 4.64 17.56 -5.92
N GLY A 33 4.07 17.84 -7.10
CA GLY A 33 3.76 16.81 -8.09
C GLY A 33 4.93 16.53 -9.02
N PHE A 34 4.87 15.43 -9.74
CA PHE A 34 5.80 15.11 -10.81
C PHE A 34 5.36 15.76 -12.13
N GLU A 35 6.30 16.31 -12.89
CA GLU A 35 6.07 16.78 -14.26
C GLU A 35 6.35 15.70 -15.30
N ASN A 36 7.27 14.80 -14.99
CA ASN A 36 7.72 13.70 -15.82
C ASN A 36 7.58 12.37 -15.10
N CYS A 37 7.66 11.26 -15.82
CA CYS A 37 7.62 9.92 -15.23
C CYS A 37 8.81 9.66 -14.28
N TYR A 38 9.94 10.30 -14.52
CA TYR A 38 11.14 10.20 -13.70
C TYR A 38 11.50 11.57 -13.14
N VAL A 39 11.82 11.63 -11.86
CA VAL A 39 12.26 12.84 -11.16
C VAL A 39 13.46 12.47 -10.30
N THR A 40 14.65 12.79 -10.78
CA THR A 40 15.91 12.50 -10.08
C THR A 40 16.23 13.51 -8.98
N ASP A 41 15.60 14.67 -9.04
CA ASP A 41 15.74 15.72 -8.02
C ASP A 41 15.12 15.29 -6.70
N ARG A 42 15.76 15.68 -5.61
CA ARG A 42 15.26 15.45 -4.24
C ARG A 42 14.30 16.57 -3.86
N LEU A 43 13.02 16.40 -4.14
CA LEU A 43 12.01 17.46 -3.98
C LEU A 43 11.81 17.91 -2.52
N LEU A 44 12.14 17.07 -1.55
CA LEU A 44 12.06 17.41 -0.12
C LEU A 44 13.33 18.10 0.40
N MET A 45 14.42 18.04 -0.36
CA MET A 45 15.70 18.65 0.04
C MET A 45 15.55 20.16 0.24
N GLY A 46 15.98 20.65 1.40
CA GLY A 46 15.95 22.08 1.72
C GLY A 46 14.57 22.62 2.15
N VAL A 47 13.52 21.80 2.13
CA VAL A 47 12.20 22.19 2.67
C VAL A 47 12.32 22.43 4.17
N ARG A 48 11.77 23.56 4.64
CA ARG A 48 11.75 23.97 6.05
C ARG A 48 10.44 24.69 6.34
N LEU A 49 9.45 23.94 6.80
CA LEU A 49 8.18 24.52 7.22
C LEU A 49 8.28 25.08 8.64
N PRO A 50 7.62 26.21 8.92
CA PRO A 50 7.64 26.80 10.26
C PRO A 50 6.97 25.87 11.27
N LYS A 51 7.55 25.78 12.47
CA LYS A 51 6.97 25.08 13.62
C LYS A 51 6.15 26.07 14.45
N ASP A 52 4.95 26.34 13.99
CA ASP A 52 3.97 27.21 14.63
C ASP A 52 2.75 26.41 15.16
N GLU A 53 1.63 27.06 15.33
CA GLU A 53 0.40 26.43 15.80
C GLU A 53 -0.26 25.51 14.75
N LEU A 54 0.12 25.65 13.46
CA LEU A 54 -0.46 24.82 12.39
C LEU A 54 0.17 23.43 12.34
N ILE A 55 -0.62 22.45 11.97
CA ILE A 55 -0.14 21.12 11.65
C ILE A 55 0.40 21.13 10.23
N ASN A 56 1.66 20.76 10.05
CA ASN A 56 2.30 20.66 8.75
C ASN A 56 2.13 19.27 8.17
N ILE A 57 1.38 19.14 7.09
CA ILE A 57 1.16 17.90 6.36
C ILE A 57 1.95 17.95 5.05
N GLY A 58 2.77 16.95 4.78
CA GLY A 58 3.44 16.77 3.49
C GLY A 58 2.72 15.73 2.63
N ILE A 59 2.58 16.00 1.34
CA ILE A 59 2.08 15.03 0.34
C ILE A 59 3.12 14.94 -0.76
N LEU A 60 3.73 13.76 -0.93
CA LEU A 60 4.83 13.59 -1.86
C LEU A 60 4.87 12.18 -2.45
N HIS A 61 5.16 12.10 -3.76
CA HIS A 61 5.52 10.85 -4.39
C HIS A 61 7.04 10.69 -4.39
N GLY A 62 7.56 9.55 -3.97
CA GLY A 62 9.01 9.33 -3.95
C GLY A 62 9.45 8.11 -3.17
N GLN A 63 10.71 7.77 -3.34
CA GLN A 63 11.33 6.61 -2.73
C GLN A 63 12.16 6.99 -1.51
N LEU A 64 11.84 6.41 -0.36
CA LEU A 64 12.67 6.53 0.83
C LEU A 64 13.97 5.72 0.62
N VAL A 65 15.11 6.39 0.77
CA VAL A 65 16.44 5.81 0.51
C VAL A 65 17.34 5.80 1.75
N GLY A 66 16.78 6.08 2.93
CA GLY A 66 17.51 6.12 4.19
C GLY A 66 18.52 7.28 4.25
N LYS A 67 19.70 7.02 4.80
CA LYS A 67 20.71 8.06 5.05
C LYS A 67 21.42 8.56 3.79
N SER A 68 21.57 7.70 2.80
CA SER A 68 22.22 8.05 1.55
C SER A 68 21.76 7.08 0.45
N GLY A 69 21.23 7.61 -0.60
CA GLY A 69 20.77 6.81 -1.73
C GLY A 69 20.38 7.69 -2.89
N ARG A 70 20.16 7.06 -4.04
CA ARG A 70 19.66 7.70 -5.25
C ARG A 70 18.42 6.96 -5.70
N SER A 71 17.53 7.65 -6.35
CA SER A 71 16.36 7.08 -7.01
C SER A 71 16.04 7.91 -8.24
N GLU A 72 15.47 7.28 -9.22
CA GLU A 72 14.88 7.94 -10.38
C GLU A 72 13.48 8.49 -10.08
N TYR A 73 12.97 8.24 -8.87
CA TYR A 73 11.63 8.59 -8.43
C TYR A 73 11.67 9.46 -7.16
N ASN A 74 12.36 10.61 -7.22
CA ASN A 74 12.50 11.53 -6.10
C ASN A 74 13.01 10.84 -4.82
N ALA A 75 14.33 10.74 -4.70
CA ALA A 75 14.96 10.16 -3.52
C ALA A 75 14.65 11.02 -2.26
N ILE A 76 14.12 10.39 -1.22
CA ILE A 76 13.82 11.03 0.06
C ILE A 76 14.76 10.44 1.12
N THR A 77 15.58 11.26 1.75
CA THR A 77 16.48 10.81 2.82
C THR A 77 15.90 11.08 4.20
N ASP A 78 16.42 10.34 5.18
CA ASP A 78 16.06 10.54 6.60
C ASP A 78 16.31 11.99 7.02
N GLU A 79 17.41 12.58 6.57
CA GLU A 79 17.80 13.98 6.87
C GLU A 79 16.80 14.99 6.27
N ASP A 80 16.29 14.72 5.05
CA ASP A 80 15.30 15.61 4.42
C ASP A 80 14.00 15.60 5.24
N ILE A 81 13.56 14.42 5.68
CA ILE A 81 12.37 14.27 6.53
C ILE A 81 12.56 15.00 7.84
N GLU A 82 13.65 14.71 8.56
CA GLU A 82 13.92 15.27 9.90
C GLU A 82 13.96 16.79 9.90
N LYS A 83 14.54 17.38 8.84
CA LYS A 83 14.72 18.86 8.73
C LYS A 83 13.54 19.57 8.08
N SER A 84 12.57 18.88 7.52
CA SER A 84 11.48 19.46 6.72
C SER A 84 10.51 20.34 7.52
N GLY A 85 10.38 20.09 8.84
CA GLY A 85 9.35 20.68 9.66
C GLY A 85 7.95 20.13 9.43
N ILE A 86 7.82 19.03 8.68
CA ILE A 86 6.56 18.31 8.45
C ILE A 86 6.23 17.51 9.71
N ASP A 87 4.98 17.54 10.12
CA ASP A 87 4.45 16.73 11.22
C ASP A 87 4.00 15.34 10.75
N TYR A 88 3.31 15.29 9.60
CA TYR A 88 2.91 14.03 8.94
C TYR A 88 3.21 14.08 7.44
N LEU A 89 3.91 13.08 6.93
CA LEU A 89 4.27 12.96 5.51
C LEU A 89 3.54 11.75 4.89
N ALA A 90 2.55 12.03 4.05
CA ALA A 90 1.86 11.04 3.25
C ALA A 90 2.68 10.76 1.99
N LEU A 91 3.15 9.51 1.83
CA LEU A 91 4.01 9.09 0.74
C LEU A 91 3.25 8.20 -0.26
N GLY A 92 3.46 8.47 -1.54
CA GLY A 92 3.14 7.59 -2.66
C GLY A 92 4.42 7.02 -3.29
N HIS A 93 4.31 6.09 -4.20
CA HIS A 93 5.32 5.34 -4.94
C HIS A 93 5.36 3.86 -4.57
N VAL A 94 5.46 3.52 -3.30
CA VAL A 94 5.47 2.12 -2.85
C VAL A 94 4.03 1.62 -2.81
N HIS A 95 3.72 0.60 -3.63
CA HIS A 95 2.37 0.04 -3.77
C HIS A 95 1.95 -0.86 -2.60
N LYS A 96 2.89 -1.23 -1.75
CA LYS A 96 2.64 -1.96 -0.50
C LYS A 96 2.50 -0.98 0.65
N GLN A 97 1.45 -1.13 1.45
CA GLN A 97 1.27 -0.32 2.64
C GLN A 97 2.40 -0.57 3.66
N THR A 98 2.81 0.46 4.37
CA THR A 98 3.74 0.36 5.50
C THR A 98 3.02 0.81 6.77
N ARG A 99 3.42 0.28 7.92
CA ARG A 99 3.00 0.88 9.19
C ARG A 99 3.46 2.33 9.25
N VAL A 100 2.76 3.15 10.03
CA VAL A 100 3.22 4.50 10.31
C VAL A 100 4.56 4.43 11.03
N GLN A 101 5.53 5.14 10.52
CA GLN A 101 6.91 5.19 10.99
C GLN A 101 7.25 6.61 11.41
N ARG A 102 8.42 6.81 12.04
CA ARG A 102 8.88 8.12 12.49
C ARG A 102 10.37 8.32 12.21
N ILE A 103 10.68 9.52 11.72
CA ILE A 103 12.05 10.04 11.61
C ILE A 103 12.07 11.42 12.26
N GLY A 104 12.88 11.57 13.31
CA GLY A 104 12.88 12.78 14.12
C GLY A 104 11.49 13.10 14.69
N GLY A 105 10.93 14.25 14.37
CA GLY A 105 9.59 14.67 14.75
C GLY A 105 8.49 14.35 13.74
N THR A 106 8.83 13.81 12.57
CA THR A 106 7.91 13.55 11.47
C THR A 106 7.39 12.13 11.49
N LEU A 107 6.07 11.96 11.46
CA LEU A 107 5.41 10.69 11.20
C LEU A 107 5.21 10.53 9.69
N PHE A 108 5.34 9.31 9.16
CA PHE A 108 5.14 9.06 7.74
C PHE A 108 4.66 7.63 7.47
N ALA A 109 3.99 7.46 6.34
CA ALA A 109 3.61 6.14 5.83
C ALA A 109 3.42 6.16 4.31
N TYR A 110 3.61 4.99 3.69
CA TYR A 110 3.05 4.67 2.39
C TYR A 110 1.70 3.98 2.61
N SER A 111 0.63 4.51 2.05
CA SER A 111 -0.69 3.85 2.12
C SER A 111 -0.80 2.68 1.14
N GLY A 112 0.08 2.61 0.16
CA GLY A 112 -0.03 1.65 -0.94
C GLY A 112 -1.04 2.08 -1.99
N THR A 113 -1.55 1.10 -2.73
CA THR A 113 -2.61 1.27 -3.74
C THR A 113 -3.97 0.91 -3.16
N THR A 114 -5.04 1.47 -3.70
CA THR A 114 -6.43 1.19 -3.28
C THR A 114 -6.98 -0.11 -3.87
N GLU A 115 -6.36 -0.63 -4.93
CA GLU A 115 -6.68 -1.90 -5.57
C GLU A 115 -5.40 -2.50 -6.16
N GLY A 116 -5.23 -3.82 -6.08
CA GLY A 116 -4.13 -4.53 -6.73
C GLY A 116 -4.36 -4.68 -8.23
N GLN A 117 -3.30 -4.60 -9.02
CA GLN A 117 -3.35 -4.73 -10.47
C GLN A 117 -2.72 -6.01 -11.00
N GLY A 118 -2.04 -6.78 -10.15
CA GLY A 118 -1.36 -8.01 -10.54
C GLY A 118 -0.77 -8.77 -9.37
N PHE A 119 -0.15 -9.90 -9.66
CA PHE A 119 0.46 -10.78 -8.66
C PHE A 119 1.73 -10.21 -8.02
N ASP A 120 2.28 -9.13 -8.52
CA ASP A 120 3.34 -8.33 -7.92
C ASP A 120 2.81 -7.36 -6.84
N GLU A 121 1.48 -7.22 -6.75
CA GLU A 121 0.77 -6.41 -5.77
C GLU A 121 -0.15 -7.26 -4.89
N ASP A 122 0.42 -8.25 -4.25
CA ASP A 122 -0.29 -9.20 -3.40
C ASP A 122 -0.93 -8.57 -2.13
N GLY A 123 -1.88 -9.28 -1.55
CA GLY A 123 -2.49 -8.98 -0.26
C GLY A 123 -3.47 -7.81 -0.23
N ILE A 124 -3.66 -7.26 0.96
CA ILE A 124 -4.65 -6.21 1.25
C ILE A 124 -4.20 -4.87 0.64
N LYS A 125 -5.15 -4.19 -0.02
CA LYS A 125 -4.99 -2.83 -0.56
C LYS A 125 -6.02 -1.89 0.05
N GLY A 126 -5.66 -0.60 0.14
CA GLY A 126 -6.54 0.39 0.77
C GLY A 126 -5.83 1.71 1.06
N PHE A 127 -6.27 2.39 2.09
CA PHE A 127 -5.70 3.66 2.51
C PHE A 127 -5.76 3.85 4.03
N TYR A 128 -4.94 4.77 4.54
CA TYR A 128 -5.03 5.20 5.93
C TYR A 128 -6.06 6.32 6.09
N THR A 129 -6.89 6.21 7.12
CA THR A 129 -7.67 7.29 7.68
C THR A 129 -7.24 7.53 9.12
N GLY A 130 -7.50 8.73 9.66
CA GLY A 130 -7.12 9.01 11.03
C GLY A 130 -7.34 10.46 11.43
N GLU A 131 -7.03 10.73 12.69
CA GLU A 131 -7.08 12.06 13.27
C GLU A 131 -5.67 12.53 13.63
N LEU A 132 -5.42 13.82 13.40
CA LEU A 132 -4.15 14.45 13.66
C LEU A 132 -4.37 15.72 14.50
N SER A 133 -3.76 15.78 15.67
CA SER A 133 -3.76 16.96 16.52
C SER A 133 -2.35 17.28 17.04
N LYS A 134 -2.09 18.55 17.38
CA LYS A 134 -0.80 18.93 17.98
C LYS A 134 -0.51 18.16 19.26
N GLN A 135 -1.52 17.85 20.07
CA GLN A 135 -1.33 17.09 21.31
C GLN A 135 -0.91 15.65 21.05
N GLN A 136 -1.51 14.99 20.06
CA GLN A 136 -1.13 13.64 19.64
C GLN A 136 0.29 13.62 19.08
N LEU A 137 0.64 14.60 18.24
CA LEU A 137 1.98 14.73 17.69
C LEU A 137 3.05 14.92 18.78
N LEU A 138 2.77 15.72 19.80
CA LEU A 138 3.66 15.91 20.94
C LEU A 138 3.83 14.64 21.79
N ARG A 139 2.81 13.80 21.86
CA ARG A 139 2.86 12.49 22.54
C ARG A 139 3.37 11.35 21.65
N HIS A 140 3.67 11.68 20.38
CA HIS A 140 4.02 10.69 19.35
C HIS A 140 2.93 9.64 19.11
N GLU A 141 1.70 10.00 19.38
CA GLU A 141 0.51 9.18 19.15
C GLU A 141 -0.13 9.62 17.82
N LEU A 142 -0.47 8.66 16.99
CA LEU A 142 -1.28 8.88 15.80
C LEU A 142 -2.38 7.83 15.81
N ILE A 143 -3.61 8.27 15.88
CA ILE A 143 -4.75 7.37 15.75
C ILE A 143 -5.01 7.22 14.26
N THR A 144 -4.60 6.07 13.72
CA THR A 144 -4.83 5.73 12.31
C THR A 144 -5.46 4.36 12.21
N GLU A 145 -6.31 4.22 11.23
CA GLU A 145 -6.93 2.99 10.81
C GLU A 145 -6.60 2.75 9.33
N TYR A 146 -6.27 1.51 8.98
CA TYR A 146 -6.13 1.13 7.59
C TYR A 146 -7.45 0.57 7.07
N VAL A 147 -8.02 1.27 6.11
CA VAL A 147 -9.30 0.90 5.49
C VAL A 147 -9.01 0.14 4.20
N SER A 148 -9.37 -1.14 4.17
CA SER A 148 -9.27 -1.92 2.96
C SER A 148 -10.35 -1.52 1.95
N THR A 149 -9.93 -1.37 0.70
CA THR A 149 -10.82 -1.05 -0.42
C THR A 149 -10.73 -2.09 -1.54
N SER A 150 -9.75 -2.98 -1.48
CA SER A 150 -9.59 -4.00 -2.51
C SER A 150 -10.77 -4.96 -2.55
N ARG A 151 -11.45 -4.98 -3.68
CA ARG A 151 -12.53 -5.91 -3.95
C ARG A 151 -12.00 -7.30 -4.24
N ARG A 152 -10.86 -7.39 -4.94
CA ARG A 152 -10.14 -8.61 -5.25
C ARG A 152 -8.72 -8.52 -4.74
N ARG A 153 -8.19 -9.65 -4.29
CA ARG A 153 -6.83 -9.73 -3.81
C ARG A 153 -6.07 -10.76 -4.61
N TYR A 154 -4.77 -10.56 -4.73
CA TYR A 154 -3.86 -11.46 -5.40
C TYR A 154 -3.07 -12.22 -4.34
N TYR A 155 -2.99 -13.54 -4.49
CA TYR A 155 -2.28 -14.39 -3.55
C TYR A 155 -1.33 -15.34 -4.26
N HIS A 156 -0.13 -15.50 -3.70
CA HIS A 156 0.79 -16.57 -4.05
C HIS A 156 0.61 -17.69 -3.01
N VAL A 157 0.20 -18.86 -3.47
CA VAL A 157 -0.07 -20.00 -2.58
C VAL A 157 0.77 -21.18 -3.01
N SER A 158 1.65 -21.66 -2.11
CA SER A 158 2.41 -22.89 -2.30
C SER A 158 1.69 -24.03 -1.60
N VAL A 159 1.40 -25.09 -2.30
CA VAL A 159 0.68 -26.27 -1.78
C VAL A 159 1.57 -27.49 -1.89
N ASP A 160 1.95 -28.05 -0.75
CA ASP A 160 2.65 -29.33 -0.71
C ASP A 160 1.66 -30.48 -0.88
N ILE A 161 1.76 -31.17 -2.03
CA ILE A 161 0.86 -32.25 -2.43
C ILE A 161 1.44 -33.65 -2.19
N THR A 162 2.55 -33.78 -1.46
CA THR A 162 3.23 -35.06 -1.20
C THR A 162 2.31 -36.11 -0.57
N GLN A 163 1.33 -35.68 0.21
CA GLN A 163 0.39 -36.58 0.87
C GLN A 163 -0.84 -36.94 0.03
N ALA A 164 -1.03 -36.32 -1.13
CA ALA A 164 -2.17 -36.57 -1.97
C ALA A 164 -2.13 -37.99 -2.56
N ARG A 165 -3.28 -38.68 -2.54
CA ARG A 165 -3.46 -40.04 -3.08
C ARG A 165 -4.39 -40.06 -4.29
N SER A 166 -5.00 -38.94 -4.62
CA SER A 166 -5.89 -38.79 -5.76
C SER A 166 -5.90 -37.34 -6.26
N ARG A 167 -6.30 -37.14 -7.49
CA ARG A 167 -6.52 -35.80 -8.09
C ARG A 167 -7.56 -34.99 -7.33
N SER A 168 -8.55 -35.62 -6.74
CA SER A 168 -9.56 -34.93 -5.92
C SER A 168 -8.94 -34.37 -4.66
N GLU A 169 -8.04 -35.11 -4.00
CA GLU A 169 -7.34 -34.65 -2.82
C GLU A 169 -6.42 -33.45 -3.14
N VAL A 170 -5.75 -33.46 -4.31
CA VAL A 170 -4.97 -32.30 -4.76
C VAL A 170 -5.86 -31.05 -4.87
N VAL A 171 -7.03 -31.17 -5.50
CA VAL A 171 -7.99 -30.05 -5.60
C VAL A 171 -8.44 -29.57 -4.21
N ASP A 172 -8.76 -30.50 -3.30
CA ASP A 172 -9.17 -30.15 -1.94
C ASP A 172 -8.06 -29.46 -1.14
N MET A 173 -6.80 -29.88 -1.33
CA MET A 173 -5.64 -29.23 -0.71
C MET A 173 -5.45 -27.81 -1.24
N ILE A 174 -5.60 -27.60 -2.54
CA ILE A 174 -5.55 -26.26 -3.15
C ILE A 174 -6.67 -25.38 -2.57
N CYS A 175 -7.89 -25.87 -2.53
CA CYS A 175 -9.03 -25.10 -2.02
C CYS A 175 -8.83 -24.70 -0.55
N ARG A 176 -8.37 -25.62 0.30
CA ARG A 176 -8.09 -25.31 1.71
C ARG A 176 -6.98 -24.30 1.88
N ALA A 177 -5.89 -24.40 1.11
CA ALA A 177 -4.79 -23.46 1.17
C ALA A 177 -5.22 -22.05 0.72
N ALA A 178 -6.00 -21.94 -0.34
CA ALA A 178 -6.54 -20.67 -0.82
C ALA A 178 -7.48 -20.03 0.22
N GLN A 179 -8.34 -20.83 0.84
CA GLN A 179 -9.25 -20.36 1.90
C GLN A 179 -8.49 -19.88 3.13
N SER A 180 -7.49 -20.62 3.59
CA SER A 180 -6.68 -20.26 4.75
C SER A 180 -5.98 -18.92 4.57
N VAL A 181 -5.38 -18.66 3.41
CA VAL A 181 -4.69 -17.38 3.13
C VAL A 181 -5.68 -16.22 3.09
N ALA A 182 -6.88 -16.42 2.58
CA ALA A 182 -7.92 -15.39 2.55
C ALA A 182 -8.48 -15.08 3.95
N GLU A 183 -8.60 -16.10 4.83
CA GLU A 183 -9.06 -15.94 6.21
C GLU A 183 -8.02 -15.24 7.08
N ASP A 184 -6.72 -15.51 6.90
CA ASP A 184 -5.64 -14.84 7.63
C ASP A 184 -5.63 -13.33 7.35
N ASP A 185 -5.92 -12.93 6.13
CA ASP A 185 -6.02 -11.52 5.74
C ASP A 185 -7.32 -10.85 6.21
N ALA A 186 -8.40 -11.59 6.42
CA ALA A 186 -9.69 -11.04 6.84
C ALA A 186 -9.66 -10.48 8.26
N PHE A 187 -8.74 -10.95 9.11
CA PHE A 187 -8.60 -10.49 10.49
C PHE A 187 -8.14 -9.03 10.62
N CYS A 188 -7.60 -8.45 9.57
CA CYS A 188 -7.06 -7.07 9.56
C CYS A 188 -8.02 -6.01 8.97
N VAL A 189 -9.29 -6.35 8.63
CA VAL A 189 -10.08 -5.49 7.74
C VAL A 189 -11.51 -5.26 8.22
N LEU A 190 -11.84 -3.99 8.48
CA LEU A 190 -13.14 -3.54 9.01
C LEU A 190 -14.27 -3.36 7.97
N LEU A 191 -14.02 -3.31 6.66
CA LEU A 191 -15.02 -2.79 5.72
C LEU A 191 -15.32 -3.59 4.44
N THR A 192 -14.62 -4.68 4.14
CA THR A 192 -14.96 -5.48 2.95
C THR A 192 -15.08 -6.95 3.30
N GLU A 193 -16.28 -7.51 3.09
CA GLU A 193 -16.45 -8.96 3.02
C GLU A 193 -15.67 -9.45 1.79
N ASN A 194 -14.44 -9.90 2.01
CA ASN A 194 -13.65 -10.54 0.97
C ASN A 194 -13.81 -12.06 1.13
N ARG A 195 -14.38 -12.71 0.13
CA ARG A 195 -14.55 -14.15 0.09
C ARG A 195 -13.44 -14.78 -0.74
N ALA A 196 -13.01 -15.97 -0.35
CA ALA A 196 -11.93 -16.68 -1.04
C ALA A 196 -12.20 -16.81 -2.55
N GLU A 197 -13.46 -17.08 -2.93
CA GLU A 197 -13.87 -17.22 -4.32
C GLU A 197 -13.78 -15.95 -5.17
N ASP A 198 -13.69 -14.77 -4.54
CA ASP A 198 -13.58 -13.49 -5.26
C ASP A 198 -12.13 -13.13 -5.60
N ASN A 199 -11.15 -13.87 -5.09
CA ASN A 199 -9.72 -13.57 -5.21
C ASN A 199 -9.05 -14.34 -6.37
N LEU A 200 -7.86 -13.85 -6.74
CA LEU A 200 -7.00 -14.46 -7.75
C LEU A 200 -5.81 -15.15 -7.07
N TYR A 201 -5.57 -16.39 -7.45
CA TYR A 201 -4.54 -17.22 -6.86
C TYR A 201 -3.52 -17.68 -7.89
N LYS A 202 -2.24 -17.46 -7.62
CA LYS A 202 -1.14 -18.13 -8.30
C LYS A 202 -0.71 -19.32 -7.47
N ILE A 203 -1.15 -20.50 -7.88
CA ILE A 203 -0.88 -21.76 -7.17
C ILE A 203 0.45 -22.34 -7.64
N THR A 204 1.33 -22.65 -6.70
CA THR A 204 2.54 -23.43 -6.94
C THR A 204 2.42 -24.76 -6.20
N LEU A 205 2.41 -25.85 -6.93
CA LEU A 205 2.43 -27.20 -6.34
C LEU A 205 3.87 -27.61 -6.07
N ILE A 206 4.13 -28.13 -4.89
CA ILE A 206 5.43 -28.62 -4.46
C ILE A 206 5.31 -30.05 -3.91
N GLY A 207 6.43 -30.78 -3.91
CA GLY A 207 6.50 -32.16 -3.43
C GLY A 207 6.28 -33.17 -4.54
N ASP A 208 6.38 -34.45 -4.17
CA ASP A 208 6.23 -35.60 -5.06
C ASP A 208 4.84 -36.23 -4.91
N VAL A 209 4.26 -36.67 -6.01
CA VAL A 209 2.94 -37.32 -6.01
C VAL A 209 2.99 -38.70 -6.61
N CYS A 210 2.09 -39.58 -6.16
CA CYS A 210 1.82 -40.87 -6.84
C CYS A 210 1.12 -40.62 -8.19
N GLU A 211 1.14 -41.65 -9.03
CA GLU A 211 0.56 -41.59 -10.40
C GLU A 211 -0.94 -41.26 -10.38
N GLU A 212 -1.67 -41.76 -9.39
CA GLU A 212 -3.11 -41.52 -9.23
C GLU A 212 -3.47 -40.07 -8.88
N ALA A 213 -2.54 -39.37 -8.23
CA ALA A 213 -2.70 -37.98 -7.87
C ALA A 213 -2.11 -37.02 -8.92
N ALA A 214 -1.28 -37.53 -9.83
CA ALA A 214 -0.69 -36.72 -10.89
C ALA A 214 -1.79 -36.19 -11.84
N ALA A 215 -1.75 -34.89 -12.10
CA ALA A 215 -2.69 -34.20 -12.98
C ALA A 215 -1.97 -33.08 -13.75
N SER A 216 -2.43 -32.83 -14.98
CA SER A 216 -1.94 -31.69 -15.75
C SER A 216 -2.52 -30.37 -15.22
N VAL A 217 -1.89 -29.26 -15.60
CA VAL A 217 -2.38 -27.90 -15.24
C VAL A 217 -3.80 -27.70 -15.82
N GLU A 218 -4.06 -28.17 -17.03
CA GLU A 218 -5.34 -28.05 -17.70
C GLU A 218 -6.44 -28.83 -16.93
N GLU A 219 -6.13 -30.05 -16.49
CA GLU A 219 -7.07 -30.86 -15.71
C GLU A 219 -7.38 -30.21 -14.35
N LEU A 220 -6.37 -29.73 -13.63
CA LEU A 220 -6.56 -29.02 -12.36
C LEU A 220 -7.35 -27.72 -12.56
N SER A 221 -7.01 -26.94 -13.58
CA SER A 221 -7.73 -25.72 -13.92
C SER A 221 -9.22 -25.99 -14.21
N ALA A 222 -9.52 -27.03 -14.97
CA ALA A 222 -10.91 -27.43 -15.25
C ALA A 222 -11.67 -27.82 -13.97
N ARG A 223 -11.02 -28.52 -13.03
CA ARG A 223 -11.63 -28.93 -11.74
C ARG A 223 -11.80 -27.78 -10.75
N LEU A 224 -10.95 -26.74 -10.85
CA LEU A 224 -11.00 -25.53 -10.03
C LEU A 224 -11.93 -24.46 -10.64
N ALA A 225 -12.31 -24.59 -11.91
CA ALA A 225 -13.21 -23.65 -12.57
C ALA A 225 -14.51 -23.45 -11.78
N GLY A 226 -14.84 -22.19 -11.50
CA GLY A 226 -16.02 -21.81 -10.71
C GLY A 226 -15.86 -21.92 -9.18
N LYS A 227 -14.67 -22.34 -8.67
CA LYS A 227 -14.36 -22.31 -7.24
C LYS A 227 -13.68 -21.03 -6.84
N PHE A 228 -12.98 -20.39 -7.78
CA PHE A 228 -12.29 -19.10 -7.65
C PHE A 228 -12.57 -18.24 -8.89
N TYR A 229 -12.27 -16.93 -8.80
CA TYR A 229 -12.39 -16.00 -9.93
C TYR A 229 -11.34 -16.27 -11.01
#